data_00d58340fe3180417bd1e50f61fdb259
#
_entry.id   00d58340fe3180417bd1e50f61fdb259
#
_cell.length_a   1.000
_cell.length_b   1.000
_cell.length_c   1.000
_cell.angle_alpha   90.00
_cell.angle_beta   90.00
_cell.angle_gamma   90.00
#
_symmetry.space_group_name_H-M   'P 1'
#
loop_
_entity.id
_entity.type
_entity.pdbx_description
1 polymer ?
#
loop_
_entity_poly.entity_id
_entity_poly.type
_entity_poly.pdbx_seq_one_letter_code
_entity_poly.pdbx_strand_id
1 'polypeptide(L)'
;MKVYRNAARTKQWIRRALTELMAEKKDINKITVTELAQRADISKTTFYDHYEDICAVAEEFENELIDQLTDVLSQLQTVTTAEALDFGYYARGIITFLKENEESYRMVLGASTPQLFVEKLTATRLPPR
;
A
#
# COMPACT_ATOMS: atom_id res chain seq x y z
N MET A 1 -0.95 -1.90 28.30
CA MET A 1 -0.22 -0.67 28.48
C MET A 1 -0.34 0.24 27.28
N LYS A 2 0.06 1.44 27.52
CA LYS A 2 0.01 2.46 26.48
C LYS A 2 0.85 2.12 25.26
N VAL A 3 1.87 1.30 25.45
CA VAL A 3 2.80 0.97 24.38
C VAL A 3 2.09 0.38 23.17
N TYR A 4 1.17 -0.53 23.40
CA TYR A 4 0.51 -1.20 22.25
C TYR A 4 -0.41 -0.28 21.49
N ARG A 5 -1.20 0.50 22.22
CA ARG A 5 -2.08 1.46 21.55
C ARG A 5 -1.29 2.52 20.82
N ASN A 6 -0.21 2.99 21.47
CA ASN A 6 0.62 4.02 20.87
C ASN A 6 1.33 3.50 19.63
N ALA A 7 1.70 2.23 19.63
CA ALA A 7 2.37 1.64 18.48
C ALA A 7 1.50 1.69 17.24
N ALA A 8 0.25 1.27 17.36
CA ALA A 8 -0.66 1.28 16.22
C ALA A 8 -0.91 2.70 15.73
N ARG A 9 -1.09 3.62 16.66
CA ARG A 9 -1.34 5.02 16.31
C ARG A 9 -0.11 5.64 15.68
N THR A 10 1.06 5.34 16.21
CA THR A 10 2.30 5.86 15.67
C THR A 10 2.51 5.39 14.24
N LYS A 11 2.22 4.13 13.97
CA LYS A 11 2.33 3.64 12.59
C LYS A 11 1.38 4.38 11.65
N GLN A 12 0.17 4.66 12.11
CA GLN A 12 -0.75 5.44 11.29
C GLN A 12 -0.22 6.84 11.00
N TRP A 13 0.38 7.49 12.00
CA TRP A 13 0.96 8.81 11.81
C TRP A 13 2.11 8.76 10.81
N ILE A 14 2.95 7.74 10.93
CA ILE A 14 4.07 7.57 10.01
C ILE A 14 3.57 7.37 8.59
N ARG A 15 2.58 6.52 8.42
CA ARG A 15 2.04 6.22 7.10
C ARG A 15 1.36 7.43 6.48
N ARG A 16 0.61 8.19 7.29
CA ARG A 16 -0.01 9.41 6.81
C ARG A 16 1.04 10.44 6.39
N ALA A 17 2.08 10.59 7.20
CA ALA A 17 3.14 11.54 6.88
C ALA A 17 3.82 11.17 5.58
N LEU A 18 4.08 9.87 5.36
CA LEU A 18 4.70 9.45 4.12
C LEU A 18 3.79 9.72 2.93
N THR A 19 2.50 9.45 3.08
CA THR A 19 1.54 9.73 2.00
C THR A 19 1.56 11.21 1.63
N GLU A 20 1.58 12.08 2.63
CA GLU A 20 1.62 13.52 2.38
C GLU A 20 2.91 13.93 1.69
N LEU A 21 4.03 13.41 2.16
CA LEU A 21 5.32 13.75 1.57
C LEU A 21 5.45 13.22 0.14
N MET A 22 4.91 12.05 -0.13
CA MET A 22 4.90 11.53 -1.50
C MET A 22 4.09 12.41 -2.43
N ALA A 23 2.96 12.93 -1.93
CA ALA A 23 2.16 13.82 -2.75
C ALA A 23 2.93 15.11 -3.08
N GLU A 24 3.76 15.57 -2.14
CA GLU A 24 4.52 16.80 -2.34
C GLU A 24 5.76 16.58 -3.20
N LYS A 25 6.51 15.53 -2.91
CA LYS A 25 7.82 15.32 -3.53
C LYS A 25 7.81 14.37 -4.70
N LYS A 26 6.85 13.48 -4.74
CA LYS A 26 6.63 12.53 -5.84
C LYS A 26 7.77 11.56 -6.09
N ASP A 27 8.71 11.48 -5.16
CA ASP A 27 9.87 10.61 -5.28
C ASP A 27 10.31 10.21 -3.88
N ILE A 28 10.24 8.92 -3.59
CA ILE A 28 10.55 8.43 -2.25
C ILE A 28 12.02 8.70 -1.89
N ASN A 29 12.88 8.77 -2.90
CA ASN A 29 14.30 9.03 -2.66
C ASN A 29 14.57 10.45 -2.17
N LYS A 30 13.61 11.33 -2.29
CA LYS A 30 13.74 12.71 -1.83
C LYS A 30 13.20 12.89 -0.42
N ILE A 31 12.75 11.83 0.22
CA ILE A 31 12.17 11.90 1.55
C ILE A 31 13.16 11.30 2.54
N THR A 32 13.46 12.04 3.60
CA THR A 32 14.37 11.56 4.64
C THR A 32 13.59 11.15 5.87
N VAL A 33 14.19 10.30 6.69
CA VAL A 33 13.57 9.91 7.96
C VAL A 33 13.36 11.12 8.86
N THR A 34 14.32 12.05 8.86
CA THR A 34 14.18 13.28 9.66
C THR A 34 12.92 14.03 9.27
N GLU A 35 12.71 14.20 7.97
CA GLU A 35 11.57 14.91 7.46
C GLU A 35 10.27 14.20 7.78
N LEU A 36 10.27 12.89 7.60
CA LEU A 36 9.10 12.08 7.87
C LEU A 36 8.73 12.11 9.35
N ALA A 37 9.74 11.95 10.21
CA ALA A 37 9.51 11.97 11.65
C ALA A 37 8.97 13.32 12.11
N GLN A 38 9.50 14.40 11.55
CA GLN A 38 8.99 15.73 11.88
C GLN A 38 7.53 15.88 11.48
N ARG A 39 7.18 15.42 10.30
CA ARG A 39 5.80 15.50 9.81
C ARG A 39 4.87 14.66 10.67
N ALA A 40 5.34 13.52 11.13
CA ALA A 40 4.55 12.62 11.96
C ALA A 40 4.58 13.03 13.44
N ASP A 41 5.36 14.02 13.78
CA ASP A 41 5.49 14.53 15.14
C ASP A 41 6.01 13.47 16.10
N ILE A 42 7.06 12.77 15.66
CA ILE A 42 7.72 11.75 16.46
C ILE A 42 9.23 11.93 16.35
N SER A 43 9.96 11.28 17.22
CA SER A 43 11.41 11.28 17.14
C SER A 43 11.89 10.26 16.11
N LYS A 44 13.12 10.42 15.64
CA LYS A 44 13.70 9.43 14.74
C LYS A 44 13.82 8.08 15.43
N THR A 45 14.12 8.08 16.71
CA THR A 45 14.20 6.83 17.47
C THR A 45 12.87 6.10 17.43
N THR A 46 11.78 6.83 17.62
CA THR A 46 10.46 6.24 17.56
C THR A 46 10.19 5.66 16.18
N PHE A 47 10.61 6.39 15.13
CA PHE A 47 10.45 5.86 13.77
C PHE A 47 11.17 4.52 13.63
N TYR A 48 12.44 4.46 14.06
CA TYR A 48 13.23 3.25 13.91
C TYR A 48 12.77 2.11 14.79
N ASP A 49 11.95 2.40 15.81
CA ASP A 49 11.31 1.33 16.58
C ASP A 49 10.30 0.56 15.75
N HIS A 50 9.78 1.16 14.69
CA HIS A 50 8.71 0.56 13.90
C HIS A 50 9.15 0.14 12.50
N TYR A 51 10.08 0.86 11.91
CA TYR A 51 10.50 0.62 10.53
C TYR A 51 12.00 0.78 10.40
N GLU A 52 12.56 -0.03 9.56
CA GLU A 52 14.00 0.00 9.30
C GLU A 52 14.41 1.24 8.51
N ASP A 53 13.56 1.62 7.55
CA ASP A 53 13.79 2.81 6.73
C ASP A 53 12.47 3.19 6.06
N ILE A 54 12.54 4.23 5.23
CA ILE A 54 11.34 4.72 4.58
C ILE A 54 10.80 3.71 3.58
N CYS A 55 11.68 2.98 2.91
CA CYS A 55 11.24 1.95 1.97
C CYS A 55 10.43 0.87 2.66
N ALA A 56 10.74 0.56 3.91
CA ALA A 56 9.97 -0.43 4.66
C ALA A 56 8.53 0.03 4.87
N VAL A 57 8.33 1.33 5.09
CA VAL A 57 6.96 1.86 5.21
C VAL A 57 6.22 1.70 3.89
N ALA A 58 6.88 2.07 2.80
CA ALA A 58 6.26 1.96 1.48
C ALA A 58 5.94 0.51 1.14
N GLU A 59 6.79 -0.40 1.56
CA GLU A 59 6.58 -1.81 1.30
C GLU A 59 5.34 -2.33 2.02
N GLU A 60 5.05 -1.81 3.21
CA GLU A 60 3.82 -2.17 3.90
C GLU A 60 2.59 -1.79 3.09
N PHE A 61 2.60 -0.57 2.52
CA PHE A 61 1.50 -0.16 1.63
C PHE A 61 1.37 -1.10 0.44
N GLU A 62 2.51 -1.45 -0.14
CA GLU A 62 2.51 -2.31 -1.32
C GLU A 62 1.94 -3.68 -1.00
N ASN A 63 2.36 -4.26 0.12
CA ASN A 63 1.89 -5.58 0.50
C ASN A 63 0.40 -5.58 0.79
N GLU A 64 -0.08 -4.53 1.45
CA GLU A 64 -1.51 -4.42 1.72
C GLU A 64 -2.31 -4.26 0.45
N LEU A 65 -1.79 -3.48 -0.49
CA LEU A 65 -2.48 -3.29 -1.76
C LEU A 65 -2.55 -4.60 -2.53
N ILE A 66 -1.46 -5.37 -2.53
CA ILE A 66 -1.44 -6.65 -3.20
C ILE A 66 -2.44 -7.61 -2.56
N ASP A 67 -2.48 -7.64 -1.23
CA ASP A 67 -3.42 -8.51 -0.54
C ASP A 67 -4.86 -8.15 -0.86
N GLN A 68 -5.16 -6.86 -0.86
CA GLN A 68 -6.51 -6.39 -1.16
C GLN A 68 -6.90 -6.69 -2.60
N LEU A 69 -5.98 -6.48 -3.53
CA LEU A 69 -6.26 -6.75 -4.93
C LEU A 69 -6.44 -8.24 -5.17
N THR A 70 -5.60 -9.05 -4.55
CA THR A 70 -5.73 -10.50 -4.64
C THR A 70 -7.10 -10.95 -4.15
N ASP A 71 -7.55 -10.35 -3.06
CA ASP A 71 -8.85 -10.68 -2.49
C ASP A 71 -9.98 -10.32 -3.45
N VAL A 72 -9.91 -9.14 -4.05
CA VAL A 72 -10.92 -8.71 -5.02
C VAL A 72 -10.96 -9.65 -6.22
N LEU A 73 -9.78 -10.00 -6.75
CA LEU A 73 -9.72 -10.90 -7.90
C LEU A 73 -10.24 -12.29 -7.54
N SER A 74 -9.97 -12.73 -6.32
CA SER A 74 -10.47 -14.01 -5.86
C SER A 74 -11.99 -14.03 -5.81
N GLN A 75 -12.59 -12.96 -5.34
CA GLN A 75 -14.04 -12.85 -5.28
C GLN A 75 -14.65 -12.86 -6.67
N LEU A 76 -14.01 -12.19 -7.61
CA LEU A 76 -14.50 -12.16 -8.98
C LEU A 76 -14.44 -13.54 -9.61
N GLN A 77 -13.45 -14.35 -9.23
CA GLN A 77 -13.30 -15.68 -9.80
C GLN A 77 -14.35 -16.66 -9.30
N THR A 78 -15.05 -16.36 -8.23
CA THR A 78 -16.08 -17.27 -7.73
C THR A 78 -17.38 -17.14 -8.50
N VAL A 79 -17.50 -16.13 -9.35
CA VAL A 79 -18.70 -15.96 -10.16
C VAL A 79 -18.63 -16.91 -11.34
N THR A 80 -19.64 -17.76 -11.48
CA THR A 80 -19.63 -18.78 -12.52
C THR A 80 -20.81 -18.63 -13.48
N THR A 81 -21.47 -17.49 -13.42
CA THR A 81 -22.63 -17.23 -14.29
C THR A 81 -22.19 -16.44 -15.50
N ALA A 82 -23.17 -16.03 -16.30
CA ALA A 82 -22.91 -15.17 -17.44
C ALA A 82 -22.21 -13.89 -17.02
N GLU A 83 -22.40 -13.46 -15.79
CA GLU A 83 -21.72 -12.26 -15.27
C GLU A 83 -20.22 -12.42 -15.28
N ALA A 84 -19.73 -13.63 -15.06
CA ALA A 84 -18.29 -13.88 -15.06
C ALA A 84 -17.67 -13.62 -16.42
N LEU A 85 -18.46 -13.66 -17.47
CA LEU A 85 -17.98 -13.43 -18.83
C LEU A 85 -18.16 -11.97 -19.24
N ASP A 86 -18.77 -11.18 -18.38
CA ASP A 86 -19.02 -9.76 -18.68
C ASP A 86 -17.78 -8.95 -18.30
N PHE A 87 -17.11 -8.44 -19.33
CA PHE A 87 -15.95 -7.58 -19.10
C PHE A 87 -16.28 -6.40 -18.22
N GLY A 88 -17.48 -5.83 -18.38
CA GLY A 88 -17.89 -4.68 -17.58
C GLY A 88 -17.97 -4.99 -16.10
N TYR A 89 -18.36 -6.22 -15.76
CA TYR A 89 -18.42 -6.62 -14.36
C TYR A 89 -17.03 -6.57 -13.72
N TYR A 90 -16.05 -7.13 -14.39
CA TYR A 90 -14.67 -7.12 -13.88
C TYR A 90 -14.11 -5.70 -13.86
N ALA A 91 -14.39 -4.93 -14.91
CA ALA A 91 -13.87 -3.57 -14.99
C ALA A 91 -14.41 -2.72 -13.85
N ARG A 92 -15.69 -2.85 -13.54
CA ARG A 92 -16.28 -2.09 -12.44
C ARG A 92 -15.66 -2.46 -11.10
N GLY A 93 -15.42 -3.74 -10.90
CA GLY A 93 -14.78 -4.18 -9.66
C GLY A 93 -13.39 -3.60 -9.49
N ILE A 94 -12.61 -3.62 -10.55
CA ILE A 94 -11.25 -3.08 -10.50
C ILE A 94 -11.26 -1.57 -10.32
N ILE A 95 -12.14 -0.87 -11.04
CA ILE A 95 -12.23 0.57 -10.91
C ILE A 95 -12.64 0.96 -9.50
N THR A 96 -13.60 0.26 -8.93
CA THR A 96 -14.01 0.53 -7.56
C THR A 96 -12.85 0.31 -6.60
N PHE A 97 -12.12 -0.79 -6.78
CA PHE A 97 -10.96 -1.07 -5.95
C PHE A 97 -9.93 0.05 -6.02
N LEU A 98 -9.63 0.54 -7.22
CA LEU A 98 -8.65 1.59 -7.39
C LEU A 98 -9.11 2.89 -6.74
N LYS A 99 -10.38 3.21 -6.84
CA LYS A 99 -10.89 4.42 -6.22
C LYS A 99 -10.84 4.35 -4.71
N GLU A 100 -11.15 3.18 -4.15
CA GLU A 100 -11.16 3.02 -2.70
C GLU A 100 -9.76 2.98 -2.12
N ASN A 101 -8.77 2.63 -2.93
CA ASN A 101 -7.40 2.48 -2.46
C ASN A 101 -6.45 3.45 -3.15
N GLU A 102 -6.96 4.61 -3.53
CA GLU A 102 -6.18 5.57 -4.31
C GLU A 102 -4.88 5.97 -3.64
N GLU A 103 -4.93 6.24 -2.34
CA GLU A 103 -3.71 6.63 -1.63
C GLU A 103 -2.66 5.54 -1.69
N SER A 104 -3.09 4.30 -1.48
CA SER A 104 -2.15 3.18 -1.45
C SER A 104 -1.48 2.96 -2.79
N TYR A 105 -2.25 2.95 -3.88
CA TYR A 105 -1.62 2.68 -5.15
C TYR A 105 -0.79 3.86 -5.66
N ARG A 106 -1.14 5.07 -5.26
CA ARG A 106 -0.27 6.22 -5.57
C ARG A 106 1.06 6.09 -4.86
N MET A 107 1.02 5.65 -3.61
CA MET A 107 2.23 5.41 -2.86
C MET A 107 3.10 4.37 -3.53
N VAL A 108 2.48 3.26 -3.93
CA VAL A 108 3.21 2.16 -4.56
C VAL A 108 3.84 2.60 -5.86
N LEU A 109 3.08 3.31 -6.70
CA LEU A 109 3.60 3.75 -7.98
C LEU A 109 4.71 4.78 -7.85
N GLY A 110 4.69 5.56 -6.76
CA GLY A 110 5.75 6.53 -6.51
C GLY A 110 6.97 5.95 -5.84
N ALA A 111 6.83 4.81 -5.18
CA ALA A 111 7.91 4.22 -4.39
C ALA A 111 8.64 3.11 -5.11
N SER A 112 8.01 2.45 -6.07
CA SER A 112 8.64 1.38 -6.80
C SER A 112 8.21 1.45 -8.26
N THR A 113 8.94 0.74 -9.12
CA THR A 113 8.57 0.73 -10.51
C THR A 113 7.30 -0.08 -10.70
N PRO A 114 6.48 0.31 -11.68
CA PRO A 114 5.29 -0.48 -11.96
C PRO A 114 5.62 -1.93 -12.28
N GLN A 115 6.78 -2.17 -12.89
CA GLN A 115 7.19 -3.51 -13.24
C GLN A 115 7.39 -4.37 -12.00
N LEU A 116 8.04 -3.83 -10.97
CA LEU A 116 8.26 -4.57 -9.73
C LEU A 116 6.94 -4.90 -9.05
N PHE A 117 6.02 -3.95 -9.07
CA PHE A 117 4.71 -4.17 -8.48
C PHE A 117 3.99 -5.31 -9.20
N VAL A 118 4.02 -5.29 -10.53
CA VAL A 118 3.38 -6.34 -11.31
C VAL A 118 4.02 -7.70 -11.03
N GLU A 119 5.33 -7.74 -10.91
CA GLU A 119 6.02 -8.98 -10.61
C GLU A 119 5.60 -9.54 -9.25
N LYS A 120 5.51 -8.68 -8.25
CA LYS A 120 5.06 -9.11 -6.93
C LYS A 120 3.63 -9.60 -6.97
N LEU A 121 2.78 -8.89 -7.67
CA LEU A 121 1.39 -9.28 -7.79
C LEU A 121 1.26 -10.63 -8.46
N THR A 122 2.01 -10.84 -9.52
CA THR A 122 1.97 -12.10 -10.26
C THR A 122 2.45 -13.26 -9.40
N ALA A 123 3.52 -13.06 -8.66
CA ALA A 123 4.07 -14.10 -7.82
C ALA A 123 3.11 -14.48 -6.69
N THR A 124 2.38 -13.51 -6.18
CA THR A 124 1.46 -13.75 -5.06
C THR A 124 0.16 -14.37 -5.52
N ARG A 125 -0.30 -13.93 -6.67
CA ARG A 125 -1.65 -14.20 -7.12
C ARG A 125 -1.93 -15.64 -7.44
N LEU A 126 -0.96 -16.35 -7.98
CA LEU A 126 -1.23 -17.65 -8.53
C LEU A 126 -0.67 -18.76 -7.69
N PRO A 127 -1.51 -19.51 -7.03
CA PRO A 127 -1.04 -20.75 -6.44
C PRO A 127 -0.68 -21.70 -7.57
N PRO A 128 0.32 -22.51 -7.36
CA PRO A 128 0.66 -23.52 -8.36
C PRO A 128 -0.49 -24.49 -8.50
N ARG A 129 -0.62 -25.01 -9.67
CA ARG A 129 -1.65 -25.95 -9.96
C ARG A 129 -1.28 -27.32 -9.66
#